data_14da5f407fb55126ed30e3eca2a30551
#
_entry.id   14da5f407fb55126ed30e3eca2a30551
#
_cell.length_a   1.000
_cell.length_b   1.000
_cell.length_c   1.000
_cell.angle_alpha   90.00
_cell.angle_beta   90.00
_cell.angle_gamma   90.00
#
_symmetry.space_group_name_H-M   'P 1'
#
loop_
_entity.id
_entity.type
_entity.pdbx_description
1 polymer ?
#
loop_
_entity_poly.entity_id
_entity_poly.type
_entity_poly.pdbx_seq_one_letter_code
_entity_poly.pdbx_strand_id
1 'polypeptide(L)'
;MVSLAIHGGAGGDGPWKGPTDLDPQRVACMHNVLVTVGSMLDSGLDSLEAVTIAVEMMENEPLFNAGIGSVIAEDGSVTMDASIMRGSDSAAGSVVNVTKIRHPIRAAKMVLDNNWPVMLNGIAADEFAIKNGVEEVDQNWLITELRRAQWQKWKDAKSRPGSTDEDDGAILDHDEGMGTVGAVAIDKNGVLAAATSTGGMTGKPDGRVGD
;
A
#
# COMPACT_ATOMS: atom_id res chain seq x y z
N MET A 1 -14.70 7.50 -22.51
CA MET A 1 -13.38 6.80 -22.53
C MET A 1 -13.04 6.50 -21.10
N VAL A 2 -12.68 5.26 -20.79
CA VAL A 2 -12.18 4.89 -19.46
C VAL A 2 -10.66 4.75 -19.49
N SER A 3 -9.98 4.93 -18.38
CA SER A 3 -8.54 4.69 -18.24
C SER A 3 -8.20 4.24 -16.83
N LEU A 4 -7.20 3.39 -16.72
CA LEU A 4 -6.62 2.93 -15.46
C LEU A 4 -5.11 3.00 -15.55
N ALA A 5 -4.47 3.58 -14.55
CA ALA A 5 -3.02 3.49 -14.35
C ALA A 5 -2.74 3.02 -12.93
N ILE A 6 -1.73 2.16 -12.77
CA ILE A 6 -1.32 1.61 -11.49
C ILE A 6 0.19 1.68 -11.33
N HIS A 7 0.67 1.71 -10.09
CA HIS A 7 2.09 1.55 -9.77
C HIS A 7 2.29 0.57 -8.63
N GLY A 8 3.37 -0.19 -8.67
CA GLY A 8 3.76 -1.20 -7.69
C GLY A 8 4.87 -0.75 -6.75
N GLY A 9 5.11 0.56 -6.67
CA GLY A 9 6.09 1.17 -5.80
C GLY A 9 7.18 1.94 -6.54
N ALA A 10 7.83 2.85 -5.81
CA ALA A 10 8.99 3.61 -6.23
C ALA A 10 10.21 3.03 -5.53
N GLY A 11 10.91 2.15 -6.15
CA GLY A 11 12.12 1.54 -5.63
C GLY A 11 12.72 0.63 -6.69
N GLY A 12 13.93 0.19 -6.46
CA GLY A 12 14.70 -0.52 -7.46
C GLY A 12 15.58 0.42 -8.26
N ASP A 13 16.31 -0.14 -9.20
CA ASP A 13 17.28 0.62 -9.98
C ASP A 13 16.57 1.62 -10.89
N GLY A 14 16.30 2.76 -10.34
CA GLY A 14 15.79 3.89 -11.10
C GLY A 14 16.74 4.31 -12.23
N PRO A 15 16.43 5.38 -12.97
CA PRO A 15 17.20 5.81 -14.15
C PRO A 15 18.68 6.09 -13.88
N TRP A 16 19.08 6.19 -12.63
CA TRP A 16 20.45 6.42 -12.20
C TRP A 16 21.34 5.17 -12.20
N LYS A 17 20.77 3.97 -12.11
CA LYS A 17 21.53 2.70 -12.15
C LYS A 17 21.34 1.88 -13.43
N GLY A 18 20.49 2.38 -14.36
CA GLY A 18 20.18 1.70 -15.63
C GLY A 18 18.95 0.79 -15.52
N PRO A 19 18.58 0.12 -16.63
CA PRO A 19 17.43 -0.79 -16.64
C PRO A 19 17.73 -2.00 -15.76
N THR A 20 16.85 -2.26 -14.79
CA THR A 20 16.83 -3.50 -14.02
C THR A 20 15.91 -4.52 -14.64
N ASP A 21 16.22 -5.77 -14.45
CA ASP A 21 15.29 -6.87 -14.70
C ASP A 21 14.16 -6.76 -13.68
N LEU A 22 12.96 -6.40 -14.16
CA LEU A 22 11.76 -6.37 -13.34
C LEU A 22 11.43 -7.79 -12.88
N ASP A 23 11.08 -7.95 -11.60
CA ASP A 23 10.64 -9.23 -11.06
C ASP A 23 9.44 -9.75 -11.88
N PRO A 24 9.54 -10.94 -12.52
CA PRO A 24 8.49 -11.46 -13.38
C PRO A 24 7.14 -11.67 -12.67
N GLN A 25 7.17 -11.99 -11.37
CA GLN A 25 5.93 -12.19 -10.59
C GLN A 25 5.23 -10.85 -10.34
N ARG A 26 5.98 -9.79 -10.03
CA ARG A 26 5.43 -8.42 -9.93
C ARG A 26 4.82 -7.96 -11.24
N VAL A 27 5.55 -8.17 -12.35
CA VAL A 27 5.04 -7.82 -13.69
C VAL A 27 3.75 -8.60 -14.01
N ALA A 28 3.71 -9.89 -13.71
CA ALA A 28 2.51 -10.71 -13.90
C ALA A 28 1.33 -10.23 -13.05
N CYS A 29 1.57 -9.89 -11.78
CA CYS A 29 0.54 -9.32 -10.91
C CYS A 29 0.01 -8.00 -11.46
N MET A 30 0.89 -7.04 -11.81
CA MET A 30 0.51 -5.76 -12.40
C MET A 30 -0.31 -5.94 -13.69
N HIS A 31 0.10 -6.85 -14.55
CA HIS A 31 -0.65 -7.16 -15.77
C HIS A 31 -2.04 -7.72 -15.44
N ASN A 32 -2.14 -8.66 -14.48
CA ASN A 32 -3.42 -9.22 -14.06
C ASN A 32 -4.36 -8.14 -13.49
N VAL A 33 -3.85 -7.22 -12.66
CA VAL A 33 -4.62 -6.08 -12.14
C VAL A 33 -5.15 -5.22 -13.28
N LEU A 34 -4.30 -4.83 -14.24
CA LEU A 34 -4.70 -4.00 -15.39
C LEU A 34 -5.77 -4.67 -16.25
N VAL A 35 -5.62 -5.96 -16.56
CA VAL A 35 -6.60 -6.71 -17.38
C VAL A 35 -7.92 -6.85 -16.65
N THR A 36 -7.87 -7.26 -15.38
CA THR A 36 -9.09 -7.53 -14.59
C THR A 36 -9.87 -6.25 -14.36
N VAL A 37 -9.23 -5.25 -13.78
CA VAL A 37 -9.91 -3.99 -13.41
C VAL A 37 -10.24 -3.15 -14.64
N GLY A 38 -9.39 -3.17 -15.68
CA GLY A 38 -9.67 -2.52 -16.96
C GLY A 38 -10.93 -3.07 -17.61
N SER A 39 -11.12 -4.41 -17.61
CA SER A 39 -12.34 -5.04 -18.10
C SER A 39 -13.58 -4.66 -17.30
N MET A 40 -13.45 -4.52 -15.97
CA MET A 40 -14.54 -4.08 -15.11
C MET A 40 -14.93 -2.62 -15.40
N LEU A 41 -13.95 -1.71 -15.57
CA LEU A 41 -14.19 -0.32 -15.99
C LEU A 41 -14.88 -0.24 -17.35
N ASP A 42 -14.43 -1.03 -18.33
CA ASP A 42 -15.07 -1.13 -19.63
C ASP A 42 -16.50 -1.69 -19.56
N SER A 43 -16.79 -2.49 -18.55
CA SER A 43 -18.14 -2.99 -18.27
C SER A 43 -19.02 -2.00 -17.50
N GLY A 44 -18.48 -0.88 -17.01
CA GLY A 44 -19.22 0.20 -16.36
C GLY A 44 -19.03 0.31 -14.86
N LEU A 45 -18.01 -0.36 -14.29
CA LEU A 45 -17.61 -0.16 -12.90
C LEU A 45 -17.23 1.32 -12.70
N ASP A 46 -17.62 1.92 -11.56
CA ASP A 46 -17.19 3.27 -11.21
C ASP A 46 -15.70 3.33 -10.84
N SER A 47 -15.11 4.52 -10.99
CA SER A 47 -13.68 4.72 -10.80
C SER A 47 -13.23 4.49 -9.35
N LEU A 48 -14.08 4.81 -8.35
CA LEU A 48 -13.73 4.64 -6.94
C LEU A 48 -13.60 3.15 -6.58
N GLU A 49 -14.56 2.32 -7.00
CA GLU A 49 -14.46 0.88 -6.78
C GLU A 49 -13.33 0.27 -7.62
N ALA A 50 -13.07 0.77 -8.83
CA ALA A 50 -11.98 0.30 -9.68
C ALA A 50 -10.60 0.48 -9.01
N VAL A 51 -10.30 1.68 -8.48
CA VAL A 51 -9.02 1.91 -7.78
C VAL A 51 -8.95 1.13 -6.47
N THR A 52 -10.08 0.93 -5.78
CA THR A 52 -10.15 0.10 -4.57
C THR A 52 -9.77 -1.35 -4.88
N ILE A 53 -10.38 -1.96 -5.89
CA ILE A 53 -10.09 -3.34 -6.31
C ILE A 53 -8.63 -3.46 -6.78
N ALA A 54 -8.14 -2.50 -7.56
CA ALA A 54 -6.76 -2.52 -8.05
C ALA A 54 -5.75 -2.53 -6.91
N VAL A 55 -5.92 -1.66 -5.91
CA VAL A 55 -5.04 -1.61 -4.74
C VAL A 55 -5.21 -2.84 -3.87
N GLU A 56 -6.44 -3.32 -3.64
CA GLU A 56 -6.70 -4.56 -2.88
C GLU A 56 -6.02 -5.78 -3.51
N MET A 57 -6.04 -5.90 -4.84
CA MET A 57 -5.33 -6.97 -5.54
C MET A 57 -3.81 -6.90 -5.30
N MET A 58 -3.24 -5.69 -5.22
CA MET A 58 -1.82 -5.50 -4.90
C MET A 58 -1.53 -5.70 -3.41
N GLU A 59 -2.44 -5.36 -2.49
CA GLU A 59 -2.35 -5.68 -1.06
C GLU A 59 -2.34 -7.19 -0.78
N ASN A 60 -2.90 -8.01 -1.67
CA ASN A 60 -2.86 -9.47 -1.59
C ASN A 60 -1.56 -10.09 -2.14
N GLU A 61 -0.67 -9.30 -2.74
CA GLU A 61 0.57 -9.80 -3.34
C GLU A 61 1.77 -9.54 -2.41
N PRO A 62 2.38 -10.58 -1.81
CA PRO A 62 3.46 -10.43 -0.84
C PRO A 62 4.72 -9.69 -1.34
N LEU A 63 4.85 -9.53 -2.66
CA LEU A 63 5.99 -8.85 -3.27
C LEU A 63 5.89 -7.33 -3.23
N PHE A 64 4.70 -6.76 -2.95
CA PHE A 64 4.53 -5.32 -2.79
C PHE A 64 4.63 -4.89 -1.33
N ASN A 65 4.93 -3.62 -1.11
CA ASN A 65 4.94 -3.02 0.22
C ASN A 65 3.56 -2.43 0.56
N ALA A 66 2.57 -3.30 0.67
CA ALA A 66 1.18 -2.99 1.04
C ALA A 66 0.48 -4.29 1.48
N GLY A 67 -0.47 -4.22 2.40
CA GLY A 67 -1.15 -5.41 2.91
C GLY A 67 -0.18 -6.46 3.44
N ILE A 68 -0.30 -7.72 2.99
CA ILE A 68 0.56 -8.85 3.45
C ILE A 68 2.05 -8.66 3.15
N GLY A 69 2.43 -7.79 2.25
CA GLY A 69 3.84 -7.56 1.91
C GLY A 69 4.43 -6.33 2.57
N SER A 70 3.74 -5.71 3.52
CA SER A 70 4.20 -4.51 4.21
C SER A 70 5.49 -4.71 4.98
N VAL A 71 6.34 -3.69 4.96
CA VAL A 71 7.61 -3.66 5.70
C VAL A 71 7.38 -3.63 7.22
N ILE A 72 8.40 -4.01 7.97
CA ILE A 72 8.38 -4.09 9.42
C ILE A 72 8.97 -2.81 10.00
N ALA A 73 8.28 -2.21 10.97
CA ALA A 73 8.70 -1.03 11.72
C ALA A 73 9.85 -1.34 12.71
N GLU A 74 10.42 -0.33 13.33
CA GLU A 74 11.55 -0.47 14.26
C GLU A 74 11.24 -1.41 15.43
N ASP A 75 10.04 -1.35 15.97
CA ASP A 75 9.56 -2.19 17.08
C ASP A 75 9.28 -3.65 16.70
N GLY A 76 9.37 -4.00 15.42
CA GLY A 76 9.09 -5.33 14.90
C GLY A 76 7.63 -5.55 14.50
N SER A 77 6.77 -4.55 14.56
CA SER A 77 5.39 -4.60 14.12
C SER A 77 5.24 -4.22 12.64
N VAL A 78 4.11 -4.59 12.03
CA VAL A 78 3.66 -4.04 10.75
C VAL A 78 2.57 -3.02 11.04
N THR A 79 2.77 -1.80 10.57
CA THR A 79 1.76 -0.75 10.54
C THR A 79 1.54 -0.32 9.08
N MET A 80 0.29 -0.10 8.69
CA MET A 80 -0.07 0.18 7.31
C MET A 80 -0.88 1.47 7.22
N ASP A 81 -0.76 2.13 6.07
CA ASP A 81 -1.45 3.38 5.77
C ASP A 81 -2.14 3.24 4.41
N ALA A 82 -3.35 3.78 4.27
CA ALA A 82 -4.06 3.83 2.99
C ALA A 82 -4.91 5.08 2.87
N SER A 83 -5.03 5.59 1.65
CA SER A 83 -5.92 6.70 1.36
C SER A 83 -6.60 6.54 -0.01
N ILE A 84 -7.78 7.15 -0.12
CA ILE A 84 -8.59 7.13 -1.33
C ILE A 84 -9.32 8.45 -1.50
N MET A 85 -9.50 8.89 -2.74
CA MET A 85 -10.21 10.12 -3.07
C MET A 85 -11.06 9.96 -4.32
N ARG A 86 -12.26 10.55 -4.29
CA ARG A 86 -13.17 10.66 -5.41
C ARG A 86 -13.15 12.08 -5.98
N GLY A 87 -12.92 12.22 -7.29
CA GLY A 87 -12.72 13.52 -7.92
C GLY A 87 -13.99 14.33 -8.15
N SER A 88 -15.19 13.72 -8.20
CA SER A 88 -16.44 14.43 -8.48
C SER A 88 -16.86 15.43 -7.40
N ASP A 89 -16.52 15.15 -6.15
CA ASP A 89 -16.89 15.93 -4.96
C ASP A 89 -15.72 16.17 -4.01
N SER A 90 -14.52 15.69 -4.37
CA SER A 90 -13.31 15.74 -3.54
C SER A 90 -13.46 14.99 -2.19
N ALA A 91 -14.43 14.07 -2.09
CA ALA A 91 -14.55 13.22 -0.92
C ALA A 91 -13.32 12.33 -0.78
N ALA A 92 -12.77 12.27 0.44
CA ALA A 92 -11.58 11.50 0.75
C ALA A 92 -11.79 10.65 2.01
N GLY A 93 -11.04 9.54 2.10
CA GLY A 93 -10.98 8.70 3.27
C GLY A 93 -9.57 8.14 3.46
N SER A 94 -9.13 8.06 4.70
CA SER A 94 -7.80 7.54 5.02
C SER A 94 -7.80 6.75 6.32
N VAL A 95 -6.94 5.75 6.37
CA VAL A 95 -6.55 5.06 7.61
C VAL A 95 -5.03 5.06 7.71
N VAL A 96 -4.52 5.30 8.91
CA VAL A 96 -3.07 5.33 9.16
C VAL A 96 -2.74 4.50 10.39
N ASN A 97 -1.54 3.90 10.41
CA ASN A 97 -1.04 3.05 11.49
C ASN A 97 -1.98 1.89 11.86
N VAL A 98 -2.69 1.32 10.88
CA VAL A 98 -3.52 0.12 11.11
C VAL A 98 -2.65 -1.13 11.18
N THR A 99 -3.05 -2.07 12.04
CA THR A 99 -2.20 -3.22 12.42
C THR A 99 -2.92 -4.56 12.36
N LYS A 100 -4.24 -4.58 12.22
CA LYS A 100 -5.07 -5.78 12.39
C LYS A 100 -5.99 -6.09 11.21
N ILE A 101 -5.93 -5.32 10.13
CA ILE A 101 -6.82 -5.50 9.00
C ILE A 101 -6.07 -5.99 7.77
N ARG A 102 -6.74 -6.85 6.98
CA ARG A 102 -6.17 -7.42 5.77
C ARG A 102 -5.99 -6.39 4.66
N HIS A 103 -7.00 -5.52 4.48
CA HIS A 103 -7.08 -4.58 3.37
C HIS A 103 -7.26 -3.13 3.86
N PRO A 104 -6.16 -2.41 4.12
CA PRO A 104 -6.21 -1.00 4.49
C PRO A 104 -7.01 -0.13 3.51
N ILE A 105 -6.94 -0.41 2.21
CA ILE A 105 -7.68 0.36 1.20
C ILE A 105 -9.20 0.23 1.35
N ARG A 106 -9.72 -0.94 1.75
CA ARG A 106 -11.14 -1.12 2.04
C ARG A 106 -11.57 -0.28 3.24
N ALA A 107 -10.73 -0.21 4.28
CA ALA A 107 -10.99 0.64 5.43
C ALA A 107 -10.98 2.13 5.05
N ALA A 108 -10.02 2.59 4.24
CA ALA A 108 -9.99 3.96 3.74
C ALA A 108 -11.25 4.31 2.94
N LYS A 109 -11.72 3.39 2.07
CA LYS A 109 -12.98 3.56 1.34
C LYS A 109 -14.18 3.68 2.27
N MET A 110 -14.26 2.86 3.32
CA MET A 110 -15.34 2.94 4.31
C MET A 110 -15.34 4.26 5.07
N VAL A 111 -14.16 4.82 5.36
CA VAL A 111 -14.04 6.17 5.94
C VAL A 111 -14.60 7.22 4.98
N LEU A 112 -14.26 7.14 3.68
CA LEU A 112 -14.82 8.02 2.66
C LEU A 112 -16.36 7.91 2.58
N ASP A 113 -16.89 6.69 2.52
CA ASP A 113 -18.32 6.43 2.39
C ASP A 113 -19.13 6.91 3.63
N ASN A 114 -18.48 6.92 4.81
CA ASN A 114 -19.08 7.42 6.06
C ASN A 114 -19.14 8.96 6.12
N ASN A 115 -18.45 9.66 5.22
CA ASN A 115 -18.36 11.13 5.09
C ASN A 115 -17.77 11.89 6.31
N TRP A 116 -17.54 11.26 7.44
CA TRP A 116 -16.95 11.84 8.65
C TRP A 116 -16.52 10.76 9.64
N PRO A 117 -15.28 10.83 10.18
CA PRO A 117 -14.20 11.76 9.83
C PRO A 117 -13.57 11.38 8.47
N VAL A 118 -12.63 12.19 7.96
CA VAL A 118 -11.88 11.89 6.72
C VAL A 118 -10.66 11.01 6.96
N MET A 119 -10.23 10.86 8.20
CA MET A 119 -9.05 10.06 8.57
C MET A 119 -9.25 9.43 9.95
N LEU A 120 -8.88 8.16 10.07
CA LEU A 120 -8.79 7.42 11.32
C LEU A 120 -7.38 6.88 11.53
N ASN A 121 -6.95 6.74 12.80
CA ASN A 121 -5.59 6.31 13.16
C ASN A 121 -5.59 5.13 14.14
N GLY A 122 -4.67 4.20 13.92
CA GLY A 122 -4.31 3.14 14.86
C GLY A 122 -5.47 2.24 15.25
N ILE A 123 -5.55 1.86 16.51
CA ILE A 123 -6.55 0.92 17.05
C ILE A 123 -7.99 1.35 16.71
N ALA A 124 -8.29 2.64 16.76
CA ALA A 124 -9.64 3.13 16.42
C ALA A 124 -9.97 2.93 14.93
N ALA A 125 -8.99 3.01 14.05
CA ALA A 125 -9.16 2.69 12.63
C ALA A 125 -9.37 1.19 12.41
N ASP A 126 -8.58 0.33 13.08
CA ASP A 126 -8.75 -1.13 13.04
C ASP A 126 -10.17 -1.54 13.52
N GLU A 127 -10.60 -1.05 14.70
CA GLU A 127 -11.93 -1.35 15.26
C GLU A 127 -13.07 -0.88 14.35
N PHE A 128 -12.95 0.33 13.77
CA PHE A 128 -13.91 0.84 12.81
C PHE A 128 -14.01 -0.06 11.57
N ALA A 129 -12.88 -0.44 11.00
CA ALA A 129 -12.80 -1.28 9.81
C ALA A 129 -13.40 -2.68 10.06
N ILE A 130 -12.99 -3.35 11.14
CA ILE A 130 -13.46 -4.68 11.53
C ILE A 130 -14.99 -4.66 11.78
N LYS A 131 -15.47 -3.69 12.52
CA LYS A 131 -16.92 -3.52 12.76
C LYS A 131 -17.72 -3.36 11.47
N ASN A 132 -17.13 -2.79 10.43
CA ASN A 132 -17.76 -2.60 9.12
C ASN A 132 -17.44 -3.71 8.11
N GLY A 133 -16.83 -4.83 8.55
CA GLY A 133 -16.70 -6.05 7.75
C GLY A 133 -15.37 -6.24 7.03
N VAL A 134 -14.34 -5.41 7.31
CA VAL A 134 -12.97 -5.71 6.86
C VAL A 134 -12.44 -6.90 7.65
N GLU A 135 -11.80 -7.84 6.97
CA GLU A 135 -11.24 -9.06 7.57
C GLU A 135 -10.13 -8.69 8.56
N GLU A 136 -10.27 -9.19 9.80
CA GLU A 136 -9.24 -9.08 10.83
C GLU A 136 -8.14 -10.12 10.60
N VAL A 137 -6.88 -9.71 10.73
CA VAL A 137 -5.70 -10.57 10.65
C VAL A 137 -4.75 -10.26 11.79
N ASP A 138 -3.91 -11.22 12.14
CA ASP A 138 -2.85 -10.99 13.13
C ASP A 138 -1.53 -10.53 12.47
N GLN A 139 -0.61 -10.01 13.29
CA GLN A 139 0.69 -9.52 12.84
C GLN A 139 1.53 -10.60 12.14
N ASN A 140 1.43 -11.87 12.56
CA ASN A 140 2.20 -12.95 11.94
C ASN A 140 1.70 -13.25 10.53
N TRP A 141 0.40 -13.02 10.25
CA TRP A 141 -0.14 -13.15 8.92
C TRP A 141 0.40 -12.08 7.96
N LEU A 142 0.61 -10.85 8.46
CA LEU A 142 1.14 -9.72 7.66
C LEU A 142 2.63 -9.87 7.36
N ILE A 143 3.40 -10.49 8.29
CA ILE A 143 4.86 -10.58 8.20
C ILE A 143 5.29 -11.75 7.33
N THR A 144 5.85 -11.43 6.15
CA THR A 144 6.47 -12.43 5.28
C THR A 144 7.91 -12.74 5.70
N GLU A 145 8.44 -13.90 5.28
CA GLU A 145 9.86 -14.24 5.53
C GLU A 145 10.81 -13.26 4.84
N LEU A 146 10.46 -12.80 3.64
CA LEU A 146 11.21 -11.76 2.93
C LEU A 146 11.33 -10.49 3.79
N ARG A 147 10.22 -9.98 4.33
CA ARG A 147 10.21 -8.77 5.16
C ARG A 147 10.95 -8.97 6.47
N ARG A 148 10.85 -10.15 7.07
CA ARG A 148 11.61 -10.49 8.27
C ARG A 148 13.12 -10.47 8.02
N ALA A 149 13.57 -11.04 6.89
CA ALA A 149 14.98 -11.03 6.51
C ALA A 149 15.50 -9.61 6.24
N GLN A 150 14.70 -8.75 5.59
CA GLN A 150 15.05 -7.35 5.34
C GLN A 150 15.15 -6.55 6.65
N TRP A 151 14.18 -6.70 7.52
CA TRP A 151 14.20 -6.06 8.84
C TRP A 151 15.40 -6.49 9.69
N GLN A 152 15.80 -7.77 9.64
CA GLN A 152 17.00 -8.24 10.32
C GLN A 152 18.27 -7.59 9.75
N LYS A 153 18.39 -7.50 8.42
CA LYS A 153 19.52 -6.77 7.77
C LYS A 153 19.56 -5.31 8.22
N TRP A 154 18.40 -4.64 8.29
CA TRP A 154 18.30 -3.27 8.76
C TRP A 154 18.77 -3.14 10.22
N LYS A 155 18.34 -4.02 11.13
CA LYS A 155 18.80 -4.04 12.52
C LYS A 155 20.30 -4.24 12.65
N ASP A 156 20.85 -5.15 11.86
CA ASP A 156 22.28 -5.43 11.84
C ASP A 156 23.08 -4.21 11.32
N ALA A 157 22.58 -3.51 10.32
CA ALA A 157 23.15 -2.27 9.81
C ALA A 157 23.11 -1.15 10.85
N LYS A 158 21.96 -0.91 11.46
CA LYS A 158 21.76 0.10 12.52
C LYS A 158 22.67 -0.12 13.74
N SER A 159 23.02 -1.36 14.03
CA SER A 159 23.91 -1.69 15.15
C SER A 159 25.37 -1.36 14.89
N ARG A 160 25.77 -0.93 13.69
CA ARG A 160 27.15 -0.61 13.34
C ARG A 160 27.54 0.79 13.83
N PRO A 161 28.76 1.00 14.37
CA PRO A 161 29.21 2.32 14.75
C PRO A 161 29.25 3.29 13.55
N GLY A 162 28.55 4.43 13.67
CA GLY A 162 28.52 5.47 12.64
C GLY A 162 27.36 5.39 11.64
N SER A 163 26.45 4.44 11.79
CA SER A 163 25.21 4.41 11.00
C SER A 163 24.29 5.58 11.36
N THR A 164 23.61 6.16 10.38
CA THR A 164 22.56 7.17 10.57
C THR A 164 21.20 6.56 10.24
N ASP A 165 20.20 6.82 11.08
CA ASP A 165 18.86 6.20 11.00
C ASP A 165 18.14 6.41 9.66
N GLU A 166 18.44 7.51 8.95
CA GLU A 166 17.75 7.87 7.70
C GLU A 166 18.31 7.15 6.47
N ASP A 167 19.61 6.85 6.46
CA ASP A 167 20.27 6.29 5.28
C ASP A 167 20.07 4.77 5.15
N ASP A 168 20.02 4.04 6.27
CA ASP A 168 20.04 2.57 6.25
C ASP A 168 18.68 1.95 5.85
N GLY A 169 17.55 2.56 6.27
CA GLY A 169 16.21 2.11 5.88
C GLY A 169 15.89 2.42 4.40
N ALA A 170 16.22 3.63 3.97
CA ALA A 170 16.01 4.09 2.59
C ALA A 170 16.88 3.31 1.58
N ILE A 171 18.12 2.99 1.94
CA ILE A 171 19.05 2.21 1.08
C ILE A 171 18.50 0.80 0.85
N LEU A 172 18.01 0.12 1.90
CA LEU A 172 17.44 -1.22 1.77
C LEU A 172 16.15 -1.22 0.95
N ASP A 173 15.28 -0.23 1.13
CA ASP A 173 14.04 -0.11 0.38
C ASP A 173 14.31 0.27 -1.09
N HIS A 174 15.35 1.07 -1.37
CA HIS A 174 15.77 1.41 -2.74
C HIS A 174 16.44 0.25 -3.48
N ASP A 175 17.29 -0.50 -2.82
CA ASP A 175 18.02 -1.62 -3.45
C ASP A 175 17.12 -2.83 -3.77
N GLU A 176 15.98 -2.98 -3.07
CA GLU A 176 15.09 -4.12 -3.24
C GLU A 176 13.75 -3.79 -3.95
N GLY A 177 13.59 -2.57 -4.47
CA GLY A 177 12.48 -2.19 -5.34
C GLY A 177 11.10 -2.16 -4.69
N MET A 178 11.01 -1.69 -3.46
CA MET A 178 9.80 -1.84 -2.64
C MET A 178 9.26 -0.50 -2.17
N GLY A 179 8.19 -0.07 -2.80
CA GLY A 179 7.50 1.16 -2.46
C GLY A 179 5.97 0.97 -2.36
N THR A 180 5.31 2.05 -2.07
CA THR A 180 3.85 2.23 -2.02
C THR A 180 3.17 1.72 -3.29
N VAL A 181 2.03 1.05 -3.19
CA VAL A 181 1.18 0.74 -4.34
C VAL A 181 0.12 1.82 -4.55
N GLY A 182 -0.31 2.02 -5.78
CA GLY A 182 -1.37 2.98 -6.05
C GLY A 182 -2.08 2.73 -7.38
N ALA A 183 -3.26 3.36 -7.50
CA ALA A 183 -4.08 3.32 -8.70
C ALA A 183 -4.78 4.65 -8.93
N VAL A 184 -4.94 5.02 -10.20
CA VAL A 184 -5.80 6.13 -10.64
C VAL A 184 -6.68 5.66 -11.77
N ALA A 185 -7.95 6.02 -11.76
CA ALA A 185 -8.90 5.63 -12.79
C ALA A 185 -9.84 6.77 -13.19
N ILE A 186 -10.34 6.71 -14.42
CA ILE A 186 -11.48 7.50 -14.90
C ILE A 186 -12.54 6.55 -15.44
N ASP A 187 -13.78 6.68 -15.00
CA ASP A 187 -14.90 5.85 -15.42
C ASP A 187 -15.65 6.41 -16.64
N LYS A 188 -16.70 5.71 -17.07
CA LYS A 188 -17.56 6.12 -18.21
C LYS A 188 -18.29 7.44 -18.00
N ASN A 189 -18.48 7.85 -16.76
CA ASN A 189 -19.13 9.12 -16.39
C ASN A 189 -18.12 10.28 -16.31
N GLY A 190 -16.83 10.02 -16.55
CA GLY A 190 -15.77 11.01 -16.44
C GLY A 190 -15.34 11.30 -15.01
N VAL A 191 -15.76 10.48 -14.04
CA VAL A 191 -15.34 10.63 -12.65
C VAL A 191 -13.94 10.05 -12.47
N LEU A 192 -13.05 10.85 -11.87
CA LEU A 192 -11.71 10.45 -11.48
C LEU A 192 -11.71 9.88 -10.05
N ALA A 193 -10.86 8.90 -9.82
CA ALA A 193 -10.54 8.43 -8.47
C ALA A 193 -9.06 8.08 -8.36
N ALA A 194 -8.51 8.18 -7.15
CA ALA A 194 -7.15 7.79 -6.82
C ALA A 194 -7.11 7.05 -5.48
N ALA A 195 -6.22 6.07 -5.38
CA ALA A 195 -6.02 5.29 -4.16
C ALA A 195 -4.55 4.91 -3.99
N THR A 196 -4.09 4.82 -2.75
CA THR A 196 -2.74 4.39 -2.38
C THR A 196 -2.78 3.53 -1.12
N SER A 197 -1.82 2.60 -0.99
CA SER A 197 -1.62 1.77 0.21
C SER A 197 -0.15 1.47 0.40
N THR A 198 0.33 1.46 1.64
CA THR A 198 1.75 1.29 1.94
C THR A 198 1.99 0.73 3.35
N GLY A 199 3.09 -0.02 3.50
CA GLY A 199 3.70 -0.34 4.79
C GLY A 199 4.72 0.73 5.25
N GLY A 200 5.01 1.75 4.44
CA GLY A 200 6.02 2.76 4.75
C GLY A 200 7.44 2.31 4.41
N MET A 201 8.38 2.52 5.33
CA MET A 201 9.80 2.19 5.21
C MET A 201 10.23 1.13 6.22
N THR A 202 11.16 0.24 5.84
CA THR A 202 11.74 -0.74 6.76
C THR A 202 12.40 -0.03 7.94
N GLY A 203 12.05 -0.45 9.16
CA GLY A 203 12.58 0.16 10.39
C GLY A 203 12.02 1.55 10.69
N LYS A 204 10.92 1.97 10.06
CA LYS A 204 10.27 3.26 10.36
C LYS A 204 10.00 3.40 11.87
N PRO A 205 10.20 4.60 12.45
CA PRO A 205 9.87 4.85 13.84
C PRO A 205 8.35 4.77 14.06
N ASP A 206 7.95 4.54 15.32
CA ASP A 206 6.54 4.54 15.73
C ASP A 206 5.86 5.86 15.37
N GLY A 207 4.65 5.77 14.82
CA GLY A 207 3.85 6.92 14.40
C GLY A 207 4.25 7.56 13.05
N ARG A 208 5.32 7.09 12.38
CA ARG A 208 5.65 7.55 11.02
C ARG A 208 4.60 7.03 10.03
N VAL A 209 3.92 7.95 9.35
CA VAL A 209 2.94 7.66 8.31
C VAL A 209 3.62 7.56 6.95
N GLY A 210 3.24 6.57 6.16
CA GLY A 210 3.65 6.42 4.76
C GLY A 210 2.90 7.36 3.82
N ASP A 211 3.36 7.44 2.59
CA ASP A 211 2.81 8.27 1.51
C ASP A 211 1.93 7.47 0.56
#